data_b6eb402c5f83845c9b152821bf5811bf
#
_entry.id   b6eb402c5f83845c9b152821bf5811bf
#
_cell.length_a   1.000
_cell.length_b   1.000
_cell.length_c   1.000
_cell.angle_alpha   90.00
_cell.angle_beta   90.00
_cell.angle_gamma   90.00
#
_symmetry.space_group_name_H-M   'P 1'
#
loop_
_entity.id
_entity.type
_entity.pdbx_description
1 polymer ?
#
loop_
_entity_poly.entity_id
_entity_poly.type
_entity_poly.pdbx_seq_one_letter_code
_entity_poly.pdbx_strand_id
1 'polypeptide(L)'
;DLHSFPTRRSSDLRLLNGNRIGFDAGGSDRKVSAVVNGEVIFSDETVWNPKLQSDPNYHIEGIMDSFSKACEHLPTVDAVGISTAGIVVDNKIMVASLFLKVSKEDYEKKIKNIYLDCVKKLEQKYNKKIPVIVANDGDVTALEGLMELKTNEGIVGIAMGTSQAGGYINKGGKLTGWLSELAFVPIDFNKNAKRDTWSGDIGCGVYYFSQDAVIKLANNANISFEENLTPAQKLKKIQNLIENGNEDEKKIAENIFEDIGIYLGYTIPFYAHLYDFKHLLVLGRVVSGKGGNIIIDKAKEVLKNEFCELSQKIEIHIPDEKKRRVGQSVAAASLPEIS
;
A
#
# COMPACT_ATOMS: atom_id res chain seq x y z
N ASP A 1 -18.04 21.02 2.55
CA ASP A 1 -18.59 19.65 2.52
C ASP A 1 -17.78 18.82 1.56
N LEU A 2 -16.68 18.29 2.10
CA LEU A 2 -15.72 17.49 1.36
C LEU A 2 -16.23 16.05 1.29
N HIS A 3 -16.68 15.67 0.10
CA HIS A 3 -16.90 14.29 -0.32
C HIS A 3 -17.77 13.40 0.57
N SER A 4 -19.04 13.70 0.69
CA SER A 4 -20.02 12.73 1.13
C SER A 4 -20.20 11.66 0.04
N PHE A 5 -19.69 10.45 0.25
CA PHE A 5 -20.13 9.32 -0.55
C PHE A 5 -21.61 9.07 -0.28
N PRO A 6 -22.43 8.76 -1.31
CA PRO A 6 -23.85 8.49 -1.09
C PRO A 6 -24.01 7.28 -0.15
N THR A 7 -24.86 7.45 0.85
CA THR A 7 -25.28 6.36 1.73
C THR A 7 -26.15 5.39 0.94
N ARG A 8 -25.56 4.40 0.29
CA ARG A 8 -26.30 3.26 -0.29
C ARG A 8 -26.13 2.01 0.56
N ARG A 9 -27.19 1.17 0.50
CA ARG A 9 -27.40 -0.03 1.30
C ARG A 9 -26.20 -0.95 1.36
N SER A 10 -26.06 -1.66 2.46
CA SER A 10 -24.98 -2.56 2.87
C SER A 10 -24.59 -3.72 1.91
N SER A 11 -25.15 -3.80 0.71
CA SER A 11 -24.78 -4.80 -0.31
C SER A 11 -23.86 -4.26 -1.41
N ASP A 12 -23.78 -2.95 -1.59
CA ASP A 12 -22.95 -2.30 -2.63
C ASP A 12 -21.84 -1.47 -1.98
N LEU A 13 -20.81 -2.15 -1.47
CA LEU A 13 -19.70 -1.50 -0.79
C LEU A 13 -18.86 -0.64 -1.72
N ARG A 14 -18.94 -0.84 -3.04
CA ARG A 14 -18.26 -0.05 -4.06
C ARG A 14 -19.03 -0.02 -5.36
N LEU A 15 -19.13 1.19 -5.90
CA LEU A 15 -19.69 1.41 -7.22
C LEU A 15 -18.61 1.12 -8.27
N LEU A 16 -18.66 -0.08 -8.85
CA LEU A 16 -17.81 -0.46 -9.98
C LEU A 16 -18.63 -0.53 -11.29
N ASN A 17 -19.75 0.20 -11.35
CA ASN A 17 -20.53 0.33 -12.55
C ASN A 17 -19.78 1.07 -13.66
N GLY A 18 -20.10 0.78 -14.91
CA GLY A 18 -19.46 1.39 -16.09
C GLY A 18 -18.09 0.78 -16.42
N ASN A 19 -17.39 1.43 -17.34
CA ASN A 19 -16.09 1.02 -17.87
C ASN A 19 -14.99 1.84 -17.20
N ARG A 20 -14.17 1.20 -16.38
CA ARG A 20 -13.23 1.88 -15.50
C ARG A 20 -11.81 1.46 -15.75
N ILE A 21 -10.90 2.41 -15.61
CA ILE A 21 -9.47 2.13 -15.48
C ILE A 21 -9.08 2.29 -14.03
N GLY A 22 -8.41 1.29 -13.48
CA GLY A 22 -7.68 1.39 -12.23
C GLY A 22 -6.19 1.31 -12.50
N PHE A 23 -5.42 2.22 -11.94
CA PHE A 23 -3.98 2.29 -12.11
C PHE A 23 -3.28 2.34 -10.75
N ASP A 24 -2.23 1.55 -10.61
CA ASP A 24 -1.37 1.54 -9.41
C ASP A 24 0.07 1.85 -9.80
N ALA A 25 0.57 2.99 -9.32
CA ALA A 25 1.92 3.47 -9.55
C ALA A 25 2.85 3.02 -8.43
N GLY A 26 3.36 1.80 -8.51
CA GLY A 26 4.33 1.26 -7.57
C GLY A 26 5.76 1.77 -7.78
N GLY A 27 6.65 1.47 -6.83
CA GLY A 27 8.05 1.91 -6.87
C GLY A 27 8.95 1.09 -7.81
N SER A 28 8.54 -0.12 -8.20
CA SER A 28 9.28 -1.05 -9.05
C SER A 28 8.49 -1.56 -10.25
N ASP A 29 7.18 -1.46 -10.15
CA ASP A 29 6.22 -1.88 -11.16
C ASP A 29 5.03 -0.93 -11.20
N ARG A 30 4.33 -0.89 -12.31
CA ARG A 30 3.04 -0.24 -12.46
C ARG A 30 2.01 -1.27 -12.89
N LYS A 31 0.82 -1.17 -12.33
CA LYS A 31 -0.28 -2.09 -12.62
C LYS A 31 -1.47 -1.32 -13.16
N VAL A 32 -2.16 -1.94 -14.10
CA VAL A 32 -3.38 -1.37 -14.66
C VAL A 32 -4.44 -2.46 -14.78
N SER A 33 -5.68 -2.09 -14.51
CA SER A 33 -6.84 -2.97 -14.71
C SER A 33 -7.92 -2.24 -15.51
N ALA A 34 -8.54 -2.96 -16.44
CA ALA A 34 -9.78 -2.57 -17.08
C ALA A 34 -10.93 -3.33 -16.41
N VAL A 35 -11.90 -2.58 -15.89
CA VAL A 35 -13.04 -3.12 -15.12
C VAL A 35 -14.33 -2.70 -15.79
N VAL A 36 -15.22 -3.65 -16.06
CA VAL A 36 -16.55 -3.43 -16.63
C VAL A 36 -17.61 -3.93 -15.65
N ASN A 37 -18.41 -3.02 -15.11
CA ASN A 37 -19.48 -3.34 -14.16
C ASN A 37 -19.05 -4.25 -13.00
N GLY A 38 -17.84 -4.03 -12.48
CA GLY A 38 -17.26 -4.79 -11.37
C GLY A 38 -16.47 -6.04 -11.77
N GLU A 39 -16.47 -6.41 -13.04
CA GLU A 39 -15.68 -7.51 -13.57
C GLU A 39 -14.35 -7.02 -14.14
N VAL A 40 -13.25 -7.63 -13.70
CA VAL A 40 -11.91 -7.36 -14.23
C VAL A 40 -11.75 -8.10 -15.55
N ILE A 41 -11.78 -7.38 -16.67
CA ILE A 41 -11.66 -7.97 -18.01
C ILE A 41 -10.24 -7.96 -18.55
N PHE A 42 -9.36 -7.14 -17.98
CA PHE A 42 -7.94 -7.06 -18.33
C PHE A 42 -7.13 -6.56 -17.15
N SER A 43 -5.92 -7.06 -17.01
CA SER A 43 -4.90 -6.49 -16.12
C SER A 43 -3.50 -6.73 -16.66
N ASP A 44 -2.62 -5.77 -16.44
CA ASP A 44 -1.21 -5.83 -16.83
C ASP A 44 -0.33 -5.29 -15.70
N GLU A 45 0.85 -5.88 -15.57
CA GLU A 45 1.91 -5.45 -14.67
C GLU A 45 3.18 -5.22 -15.48
N THR A 46 3.65 -3.98 -15.50
CA THR A 46 4.86 -3.59 -16.24
C THR A 46 5.93 -3.10 -15.26
N VAL A 47 7.12 -3.68 -15.34
CA VAL A 47 8.28 -3.19 -14.58
C VAL A 47 8.67 -1.81 -15.05
N TRP A 48 8.91 -0.89 -14.10
CA TRP A 48 9.47 0.41 -14.35
C TRP A 48 10.40 0.84 -13.21
N ASN A 49 11.19 1.88 -13.41
CA ASN A 49 12.13 2.37 -12.40
C ASN A 49 11.97 3.89 -12.20
N PRO A 50 10.82 4.36 -11.71
CA PRO A 50 10.50 5.78 -11.66
C PRO A 50 11.47 6.59 -10.79
N LYS A 51 11.93 6.02 -9.67
CA LYS A 51 12.85 6.68 -8.72
C LYS A 51 14.22 6.99 -9.33
N LEU A 52 14.59 6.34 -10.43
CA LEU A 52 15.89 6.53 -11.09
C LEU A 52 15.84 7.51 -12.25
N GLN A 53 14.64 7.95 -12.65
CA GLN A 53 14.42 8.77 -13.84
C GLN A 53 14.25 10.24 -13.47
N SER A 54 14.96 11.09 -14.18
CA SER A 54 14.87 12.56 -14.04
C SER A 54 13.98 13.23 -15.10
N ASP A 55 13.73 12.55 -16.22
CA ASP A 55 12.87 13.05 -17.29
C ASP A 55 11.38 12.79 -16.97
N PRO A 56 10.55 13.84 -16.84
CA PRO A 56 9.11 13.68 -16.64
C PRO A 56 8.41 12.89 -17.74
N ASN A 57 8.92 12.92 -18.96
CA ASN A 57 8.30 12.20 -20.07
C ASN A 57 8.33 10.69 -19.86
N TYR A 58 9.36 10.14 -19.25
CA TYR A 58 9.41 8.72 -18.89
C TYR A 58 8.18 8.30 -18.07
N HIS A 59 7.82 9.12 -17.07
CA HIS A 59 6.66 8.84 -16.22
C HIS A 59 5.34 8.99 -16.98
N ILE A 60 5.21 10.06 -17.78
CA ILE A 60 4.02 10.33 -18.58
C ILE A 60 3.79 9.19 -19.59
N GLU A 61 4.83 8.78 -20.29
CA GLU A 61 4.77 7.70 -21.29
C GLU A 61 4.41 6.37 -20.63
N GLY A 62 5.00 6.06 -19.44
CA GLY A 62 4.66 4.86 -18.68
C GLY A 62 3.20 4.81 -18.25
N ILE A 63 2.64 5.92 -17.76
CA ILE A 63 1.23 6.00 -17.38
C ILE A 63 0.34 5.85 -18.63
N MET A 64 0.66 6.55 -19.71
CA MET A 64 -0.12 6.51 -20.95
C MET A 64 -0.06 5.14 -21.63
N ASP A 65 1.08 4.43 -21.57
CA ASP A 65 1.18 3.04 -22.03
C ASP A 65 0.20 2.14 -21.28
N SER A 66 0.18 2.21 -19.94
CA SER A 66 -0.77 1.45 -19.13
C SER A 66 -2.23 1.80 -19.45
N PHE A 67 -2.54 3.10 -19.58
CA PHE A 67 -3.90 3.52 -19.93
C PHE A 67 -4.29 3.04 -21.34
N SER A 68 -3.37 3.07 -22.30
CA SER A 68 -3.63 2.60 -23.65
C SER A 68 -3.94 1.12 -23.70
N LYS A 69 -3.18 0.30 -23.00
CA LYS A 69 -3.44 -1.14 -22.85
C LYS A 69 -4.83 -1.42 -22.26
N ALA A 70 -5.21 -0.73 -21.19
CA ALA A 70 -6.55 -0.89 -20.61
C ALA A 70 -7.66 -0.43 -21.58
N CYS A 71 -7.44 0.67 -22.32
CA CYS A 71 -8.38 1.17 -23.29
C CYS A 71 -8.66 0.21 -24.46
N GLU A 72 -7.73 -0.68 -24.80
CA GLU A 72 -7.93 -1.69 -25.85
C GLU A 72 -9.03 -2.70 -25.49
N HIS A 73 -9.33 -2.82 -24.19
CA HIS A 73 -10.32 -3.75 -23.65
C HIS A 73 -11.64 -3.06 -23.24
N LEU A 74 -11.72 -1.74 -23.38
CA LEU A 74 -12.90 -0.96 -22.98
C LEU A 74 -13.54 -0.26 -24.19
N PRO A 75 -14.86 -0.35 -24.38
CA PRO A 75 -15.55 0.38 -25.46
C PRO A 75 -15.48 1.90 -25.27
N THR A 76 -15.39 2.34 -24.03
CA THR A 76 -15.22 3.74 -23.59
C THR A 76 -14.65 3.73 -22.18
N VAL A 77 -14.18 4.87 -21.68
CA VAL A 77 -13.73 5.03 -20.29
C VAL A 77 -14.70 5.94 -19.55
N ASP A 78 -15.33 5.43 -18.50
CA ASP A 78 -16.31 6.19 -17.71
C ASP A 78 -15.73 6.79 -16.44
N ALA A 79 -14.64 6.21 -15.91
CA ALA A 79 -13.91 6.74 -14.77
C ALA A 79 -12.48 6.20 -14.70
N VAL A 80 -11.58 6.94 -14.05
CA VAL A 80 -10.19 6.54 -13.81
C VAL A 80 -9.87 6.71 -12.33
N GLY A 81 -9.47 5.64 -11.67
CA GLY A 81 -8.97 5.67 -10.30
C GLY A 81 -7.48 5.35 -10.24
N ILE A 82 -6.74 6.06 -9.41
CA ILE A 82 -5.29 6.00 -9.36
C ILE A 82 -4.81 5.83 -7.93
N SER A 83 -4.02 4.78 -7.71
CA SER A 83 -3.22 4.52 -6.53
C SER A 83 -1.79 4.98 -6.80
N THR A 84 -1.19 5.72 -5.89
CA THR A 84 0.19 6.18 -6.02
C THR A 84 0.84 6.41 -4.67
N ALA A 85 2.14 6.17 -4.57
CA ALA A 85 2.91 6.55 -3.40
C ALA A 85 2.95 8.07 -3.25
N GLY A 86 3.00 8.56 -2.00
CA GLY A 86 3.23 9.95 -1.65
C GLY A 86 1.99 10.71 -1.17
N ILE A 87 2.19 12.00 -0.93
CA ILE A 87 1.15 12.90 -0.41
C ILE A 87 0.32 13.42 -1.58
N VAL A 88 -0.97 13.13 -1.56
CA VAL A 88 -1.95 13.56 -2.55
C VAL A 88 -2.93 14.55 -1.92
N VAL A 89 -3.10 15.71 -2.55
CA VAL A 89 -4.09 16.72 -2.15
C VAL A 89 -4.85 17.18 -3.39
N ASP A 90 -6.17 17.09 -3.38
CA ASP A 90 -7.03 17.46 -4.50
C ASP A 90 -6.59 16.81 -5.83
N ASN A 91 -6.32 15.52 -5.81
CA ASN A 91 -5.80 14.73 -6.94
C ASN A 91 -4.42 15.17 -7.48
N LYS A 92 -3.70 16.02 -6.77
CA LYS A 92 -2.36 16.51 -7.12
C LYS A 92 -1.31 15.87 -6.27
N ILE A 93 -0.17 15.55 -6.87
CA ILE A 93 0.98 14.98 -6.16
C ILE A 93 1.78 16.12 -5.52
N MET A 94 1.72 16.21 -4.20
CA MET A 94 2.47 17.23 -3.45
C MET A 94 3.91 16.79 -3.22
N VAL A 95 4.11 15.53 -2.81
CA VAL A 95 5.42 14.89 -2.62
C VAL A 95 5.27 13.42 -2.93
N ALA A 96 6.18 12.83 -3.70
CA ALA A 96 6.23 11.39 -3.91
C ALA A 96 7.64 10.88 -4.18
N SER A 97 7.98 9.75 -3.56
CA SER A 97 9.27 9.09 -3.76
C SER A 97 9.50 8.61 -5.19
N LEU A 98 8.45 8.46 -5.97
CA LEU A 98 8.52 8.05 -7.38
C LEU A 98 9.25 9.08 -8.26
N PHE A 99 9.26 10.35 -7.87
CA PHE A 99 9.75 11.47 -8.69
C PHE A 99 10.98 12.19 -8.08
N LEU A 100 11.72 11.51 -7.20
CA LEU A 100 12.86 12.12 -6.47
C LEU A 100 13.96 12.69 -7.35
N LYS A 101 14.13 12.17 -8.56
CA LYS A 101 15.16 12.63 -9.51
C LYS A 101 14.70 13.78 -10.40
N VAL A 102 13.39 14.04 -10.45
CA VAL A 102 12.83 15.12 -11.28
C VAL A 102 13.21 16.48 -10.65
N SER A 103 13.59 17.44 -11.47
CA SER A 103 13.92 18.79 -11.02
C SER A 103 12.68 19.46 -10.37
N LYS A 104 12.91 20.37 -9.42
CA LYS A 104 11.82 21.11 -8.77
C LYS A 104 10.94 21.88 -9.79
N GLU A 105 11.57 22.43 -10.82
CA GLU A 105 10.87 23.16 -11.87
C GLU A 105 9.95 22.25 -12.69
N ASP A 106 10.46 21.10 -13.16
CA ASP A 106 9.66 20.12 -13.88
C ASP A 106 8.61 19.46 -12.99
N TYR A 107 8.90 19.28 -11.69
CA TYR A 107 7.93 18.77 -10.75
C TYR A 107 6.68 19.66 -10.70
N GLU A 108 6.85 20.95 -10.47
CA GLU A 108 5.74 21.90 -10.41
C GLU A 108 4.98 22.00 -11.74
N LYS A 109 5.68 21.94 -12.88
CA LYS A 109 5.08 22.12 -14.20
C LYS A 109 4.42 20.87 -14.76
N LYS A 110 5.00 19.67 -14.50
CA LYS A 110 4.61 18.44 -15.20
C LYS A 110 4.20 17.30 -14.27
N ILE A 111 4.78 17.19 -13.07
CA ILE A 111 4.53 16.05 -12.17
C ILE A 111 3.34 16.29 -11.26
N LYS A 112 3.23 17.47 -10.70
CA LYS A 112 2.17 17.81 -9.74
C LYS A 112 0.76 17.44 -10.23
N ASN A 113 0.49 17.59 -11.52
CA ASN A 113 -0.78 17.25 -12.15
C ASN A 113 -0.69 16.06 -13.12
N ILE A 114 0.38 15.26 -13.06
CA ILE A 114 0.70 14.24 -14.06
C ILE A 114 -0.48 13.32 -14.38
N TYR A 115 -1.18 12.83 -13.37
CA TYR A 115 -2.32 11.93 -13.53
C TYR A 115 -3.52 12.65 -14.16
N LEU A 116 -3.82 13.85 -13.69
CA LEU A 116 -4.89 14.68 -14.24
C LEU A 116 -4.64 14.99 -15.72
N ASP A 117 -3.39 15.30 -16.08
CA ASP A 117 -3.02 15.63 -17.45
C ASP A 117 -3.03 14.40 -18.36
N CYS A 118 -2.69 13.20 -17.84
CA CYS A 118 -2.87 11.96 -18.57
C CYS A 118 -4.35 11.64 -18.81
N VAL A 119 -5.22 11.84 -17.81
CA VAL A 119 -6.67 11.65 -17.98
C VAL A 119 -7.28 12.66 -18.96
N LYS A 120 -6.82 13.91 -18.97
CA LYS A 120 -7.24 14.88 -20.00
C LYS A 120 -6.99 14.40 -21.44
N LYS A 121 -5.91 13.65 -21.68
CA LYS A 121 -5.66 13.04 -23.00
C LYS A 121 -6.71 11.98 -23.34
N LEU A 122 -7.18 11.21 -22.34
CA LEU A 122 -8.31 10.28 -22.54
C LEU A 122 -9.61 11.04 -22.78
N GLU A 123 -9.88 12.13 -22.05
CA GLU A 123 -11.05 13.00 -22.28
C GLU A 123 -11.10 13.53 -23.73
N GLN A 124 -9.95 13.94 -24.26
CA GLN A 124 -9.83 14.37 -25.65
C GLN A 124 -10.10 13.22 -26.62
N LYS A 125 -9.54 12.02 -26.36
CA LYS A 125 -9.75 10.82 -27.19
C LYS A 125 -11.22 10.43 -27.27
N TYR A 126 -11.93 10.45 -26.14
CA TYR A 126 -13.34 10.02 -26.05
C TYR A 126 -14.34 11.16 -26.16
N ASN A 127 -13.88 12.40 -26.30
CA ASN A 127 -14.69 13.62 -26.35
C ASN A 127 -15.72 13.71 -25.22
N LYS A 128 -15.31 13.36 -24.00
CA LYS A 128 -16.14 13.44 -22.79
C LYS A 128 -15.32 13.70 -21.54
N LYS A 129 -15.95 14.23 -20.49
CA LYS A 129 -15.36 14.34 -19.16
C LYS A 129 -15.27 12.97 -18.51
N ILE A 130 -14.13 12.69 -17.87
CA ILE A 130 -13.85 11.43 -17.18
C ILE A 130 -13.56 11.76 -15.71
N PRO A 131 -14.42 11.38 -14.77
CA PRO A 131 -14.13 11.48 -13.35
C PRO A 131 -12.82 10.78 -13.01
N VAL A 132 -11.99 11.46 -12.23
CA VAL A 132 -10.69 10.91 -11.77
C VAL A 132 -10.49 11.15 -10.28
N ILE A 133 -10.05 10.13 -9.58
CA ILE A 133 -9.60 10.23 -8.18
C ILE A 133 -8.20 9.63 -8.09
N VAL A 134 -7.30 10.40 -7.47
CA VAL A 134 -5.94 9.97 -7.11
C VAL A 134 -5.87 9.84 -5.60
N ALA A 135 -5.45 8.69 -5.11
CA ALA A 135 -5.32 8.41 -3.68
C ALA A 135 -3.93 7.85 -3.35
N ASN A 136 -3.53 7.99 -2.09
CA ASN A 136 -2.32 7.35 -1.57
C ASN A 136 -2.44 5.82 -1.65
N ASP A 137 -1.33 5.13 -1.95
CA ASP A 137 -1.28 3.67 -2.09
C ASP A 137 -1.66 2.93 -0.80
N GLY A 138 -1.34 3.49 0.37
CA GLY A 138 -1.78 2.96 1.66
C GLY A 138 -3.30 3.01 1.84
N ASP A 139 -3.94 4.12 1.47
CA ASP A 139 -5.40 4.25 1.52
C ASP A 139 -6.08 3.29 0.54
N VAL A 140 -5.53 3.12 -0.65
CA VAL A 140 -6.04 2.13 -1.63
C VAL A 140 -5.86 0.70 -1.13
N THR A 141 -4.77 0.43 -0.42
CA THR A 141 -4.53 -0.85 0.27
C THR A 141 -5.62 -1.14 1.30
N ALA A 142 -5.96 -0.16 2.15
CA ALA A 142 -7.05 -0.33 3.13
C ALA A 142 -8.40 -0.52 2.43
N LEU A 143 -8.61 0.15 1.30
CA LEU A 143 -9.78 0.01 0.47
C LEU A 143 -9.89 -1.38 -0.17
N GLU A 144 -8.79 -1.95 -0.65
CA GLU A 144 -8.74 -3.34 -1.12
C GLU A 144 -9.19 -4.30 -0.02
N GLY A 145 -8.68 -4.13 1.20
CA GLY A 145 -9.09 -4.92 2.36
C GLY A 145 -10.57 -4.82 2.67
N LEU A 146 -11.15 -3.64 2.60
CA LEU A 146 -12.59 -3.43 2.80
C LEU A 146 -13.42 -4.19 1.75
N MET A 147 -12.97 -4.18 0.49
CA MET A 147 -13.64 -4.90 -0.60
C MET A 147 -13.53 -6.43 -0.40
N GLU A 148 -12.37 -6.93 0.04
CA GLU A 148 -12.14 -8.36 0.28
C GLU A 148 -12.95 -8.85 1.47
N LEU A 149 -12.94 -8.14 2.60
CA LEU A 149 -13.65 -8.50 3.83
C LEU A 149 -15.16 -8.23 3.74
N LYS A 150 -15.62 -7.49 2.73
CA LYS A 150 -17.03 -7.10 2.56
C LYS A 150 -17.64 -6.50 3.82
N THR A 151 -16.89 -5.62 4.48
CA THR A 151 -17.26 -4.98 5.74
C THR A 151 -17.41 -3.47 5.59
N ASN A 152 -18.17 -2.85 6.50
CA ASN A 152 -18.25 -1.39 6.66
C ASN A 152 -17.62 -0.91 7.98
N GLU A 153 -17.04 -1.83 8.74
CA GLU A 153 -16.34 -1.50 9.98
C GLU A 153 -14.94 -0.95 9.63
N GLY A 154 -14.46 0.04 10.37
CA GLY A 154 -13.18 0.70 10.08
C GLY A 154 -12.02 -0.26 9.84
N ILE A 155 -11.19 0.05 8.86
CA ILE A 155 -10.00 -0.74 8.48
C ILE A 155 -8.76 0.14 8.52
N VAL A 156 -7.70 -0.35 9.17
CA VAL A 156 -6.33 0.14 8.98
C VAL A 156 -5.60 -0.89 8.12
N GLY A 157 -5.01 -0.44 7.01
CA GLY A 157 -4.13 -1.24 6.18
C GLY A 157 -2.68 -0.89 6.46
N ILE A 158 -1.82 -1.91 6.58
CA ILE A 158 -0.36 -1.75 6.70
C ILE A 158 0.30 -2.63 5.65
N ALA A 159 1.01 -2.01 4.71
CA ALA A 159 1.84 -2.72 3.75
C ALA A 159 3.28 -2.77 4.25
N MET A 160 3.82 -3.97 4.48
CA MET A 160 5.18 -4.25 4.91
C MET A 160 6.00 -4.75 3.70
N GLY A 161 6.58 -3.83 2.95
CA GLY A 161 7.31 -4.12 1.71
C GLY A 161 8.73 -3.58 1.71
N THR A 162 9.13 -2.93 0.62
CA THR A 162 10.40 -2.17 0.52
C THR A 162 10.43 -1.04 1.55
N SER A 163 9.29 -0.41 1.77
CA SER A 163 9.00 0.53 2.83
C SER A 163 7.75 0.06 3.57
N GLN A 164 7.29 0.84 4.53
CA GLN A 164 5.96 0.71 5.10
C GLN A 164 5.04 1.70 4.40
N ALA A 165 3.80 1.29 4.10
CA ALA A 165 2.72 2.19 3.76
C ALA A 165 1.56 1.95 4.72
N GLY A 166 0.77 2.97 4.97
CA GLY A 166 -0.42 2.88 5.83
C GLY A 166 -1.60 3.57 5.19
N GLY A 167 -2.81 3.09 5.49
CA GLY A 167 -4.04 3.71 5.05
C GLY A 167 -5.18 3.42 6.00
N TYR A 168 -6.20 4.26 5.97
CA TYR A 168 -7.35 4.15 6.84
C TYR A 168 -8.67 4.39 6.10
N ILE A 169 -9.56 3.45 6.26
CA ILE A 169 -10.98 3.57 5.86
C ILE A 169 -11.83 3.60 7.12
N ASN A 170 -12.62 4.63 7.27
CA ASN A 170 -13.45 4.79 8.46
C ASN A 170 -14.66 3.83 8.49
N LYS A 171 -15.37 3.80 9.61
CA LYS A 171 -16.71 3.18 9.70
C LYS A 171 -17.63 3.83 8.67
N GLY A 172 -18.26 3.02 7.85
CA GLY A 172 -19.05 3.47 6.70
C GLY A 172 -18.30 3.45 5.37
N GLY A 173 -17.05 2.97 5.34
CA GLY A 173 -16.32 2.67 4.12
C GLY A 173 -15.78 3.90 3.37
N LYS A 174 -15.48 5.01 4.06
CA LYS A 174 -15.02 6.26 3.46
C LYS A 174 -13.54 6.50 3.69
N LEU A 175 -12.86 7.00 2.66
CA LEU A 175 -11.56 7.67 2.80
C LEU A 175 -11.74 8.97 3.60
N THR A 176 -10.87 9.18 4.59
CA THR A 176 -10.96 10.36 5.46
C THR A 176 -10.23 11.58 4.91
N GLY A 177 -9.32 11.38 3.96
CA GLY A 177 -8.40 12.40 3.51
C GLY A 177 -7.32 12.75 4.54
N TRP A 178 -7.17 11.94 5.60
CA TRP A 178 -6.10 12.07 6.56
C TRP A 178 -4.78 11.59 5.96
N LEU A 179 -3.70 12.17 6.46
CA LEU A 179 -2.35 11.76 6.08
C LEU A 179 -1.96 10.53 6.91
N SER A 180 -2.18 9.34 6.34
CA SER A 180 -1.92 8.05 7.02
C SER A 180 -0.49 7.55 6.78
N GLU A 181 0.52 8.44 6.92
CA GLU A 181 1.94 8.12 6.70
C GLU A 181 2.54 7.36 7.89
N LEU A 182 2.06 6.14 8.14
CA LEU A 182 2.48 5.30 9.27
C LEU A 182 3.97 4.95 9.25
N ALA A 183 4.63 5.06 8.10
CA ALA A 183 6.07 4.85 7.96
C ALA A 183 6.90 5.78 8.85
N PHE A 184 6.42 7.00 9.10
CA PHE A 184 7.10 8.04 9.86
C PHE A 184 6.60 8.16 11.29
N VAL A 185 5.58 7.42 11.67
CA VAL A 185 5.08 7.39 13.05
C VAL A 185 6.13 6.73 13.95
N PRO A 186 6.60 7.41 15.03
CA PRO A 186 7.53 6.80 15.98
C PRO A 186 6.82 5.70 16.76
N ILE A 187 7.42 4.51 16.73
CA ILE A 187 6.94 3.32 17.45
C ILE A 187 7.99 2.77 18.42
N ASP A 188 9.25 3.16 18.27
CA ASP A 188 10.31 2.87 19.22
C ASP A 188 10.79 4.19 19.85
N PHE A 189 10.49 4.35 21.14
CA PHE A 189 10.83 5.56 21.91
C PHE A 189 12.22 5.47 22.56
N ASN A 190 13.03 4.47 22.22
CA ASN A 190 14.39 4.38 22.68
C ASN A 190 15.23 5.52 22.05
N LYS A 191 15.95 6.27 22.88
CA LYS A 191 16.82 7.36 22.42
C LYS A 191 17.89 6.94 21.40
N ASN A 192 18.26 5.66 21.42
CA ASN A 192 19.23 5.07 20.50
C ASN A 192 18.56 4.36 19.29
N ALA A 193 17.25 4.45 19.15
CA ALA A 193 16.56 3.91 17.99
C ALA A 193 17.06 4.59 16.71
N LYS A 194 16.95 3.89 15.58
CA LYS A 194 17.43 4.37 14.30
C LYS A 194 16.72 5.67 13.91
N ARG A 195 17.53 6.66 13.51
CA ARG A 195 17.04 7.91 12.93
C ARG A 195 16.71 7.70 11.45
N ASP A 196 15.54 8.15 11.04
CA ASP A 196 15.17 8.16 9.65
C ASP A 196 15.95 9.24 8.86
N THR A 197 16.48 8.85 7.71
CA THR A 197 17.33 9.73 6.90
C THR A 197 16.55 10.79 6.13
N TRP A 198 15.25 10.58 5.97
CA TRP A 198 14.40 11.50 5.23
C TRP A 198 13.67 12.48 6.15
N SER A 199 12.94 11.96 7.15
CA SER A 199 12.22 12.81 8.10
C SER A 199 13.14 13.41 9.20
N GLY A 200 14.22 12.71 9.55
CA GLY A 200 15.06 13.02 10.68
C GLY A 200 14.53 12.51 12.03
N ASP A 201 13.38 11.86 12.06
CA ASP A 201 12.74 11.33 13.26
C ASP A 201 13.40 10.04 13.75
N ILE A 202 13.22 9.71 15.01
CA ILE A 202 13.80 8.53 15.66
C ILE A 202 12.71 7.47 15.86
N GLY A 203 13.04 6.21 15.59
CA GLY A 203 12.17 5.08 15.90
C GLY A 203 10.96 4.93 14.97
N CYS A 204 11.05 5.45 13.74
CA CYS A 204 9.96 5.42 12.76
C CYS A 204 9.56 4.01 12.37
N GLY A 205 8.27 3.80 12.16
CA GLY A 205 7.65 2.52 11.82
C GLY A 205 8.28 1.80 10.64
N VAL A 206 8.79 2.54 9.64
CA VAL A 206 9.48 1.95 8.47
C VAL A 206 10.65 1.03 8.84
N TYR A 207 11.34 1.28 9.95
CA TYR A 207 12.46 0.45 10.41
C TYR A 207 12.05 -0.76 11.24
N TYR A 208 10.74 -0.95 11.43
CA TYR A 208 10.15 -2.05 12.20
C TYR A 208 9.17 -2.87 11.36
N PHE A 209 8.56 -2.27 10.31
CA PHE A 209 7.52 -2.88 9.48
C PHE A 209 7.87 -2.84 8.00
N SER A 210 9.12 -3.13 7.66
CA SER A 210 9.60 -3.24 6.28
C SER A 210 10.65 -4.34 6.14
N GLN A 211 11.11 -4.58 4.93
CA GLN A 211 12.25 -5.49 4.69
C GLN A 211 13.51 -5.07 5.44
N ASP A 212 13.69 -3.77 5.71
CA ASP A 212 14.84 -3.26 6.45
C ASP A 212 14.81 -3.69 7.91
N ALA A 213 13.64 -3.89 8.50
CA ALA A 213 13.49 -4.47 9.83
C ALA A 213 14.05 -5.91 9.87
N VAL A 214 13.67 -6.75 8.91
CA VAL A 214 14.15 -8.13 8.81
C VAL A 214 15.67 -8.16 8.64
N ILE A 215 16.22 -7.31 7.76
CA ILE A 215 17.67 -7.23 7.52
C ILE A 215 18.41 -6.77 8.77
N LYS A 216 17.89 -5.75 9.48
CA LYS A 216 18.46 -5.25 10.74
C LYS A 216 18.52 -6.35 11.79
N LEU A 217 17.43 -7.06 12.01
CA LEU A 217 17.34 -8.14 12.98
C LEU A 217 18.24 -9.33 12.60
N ALA A 218 18.33 -9.67 11.31
CA ALA A 218 19.23 -10.70 10.81
C ALA A 218 20.71 -10.36 11.08
N ASN A 219 21.10 -9.10 10.82
CA ASN A 219 22.45 -8.64 11.14
C ASN A 219 22.74 -8.72 12.65
N ASN A 220 21.77 -8.34 13.49
CA ASN A 220 21.91 -8.46 14.95
C ASN A 220 22.04 -9.92 15.42
N ALA A 221 21.42 -10.84 14.69
CA ALA A 221 21.54 -12.30 14.90
C ALA A 221 22.80 -12.91 14.24
N ASN A 222 23.72 -12.07 13.76
CA ASN A 222 24.96 -12.48 13.08
C ASN A 222 24.75 -13.28 11.78
N ILE A 223 23.61 -13.11 11.12
CA ILE A 223 23.41 -13.68 9.78
C ILE A 223 24.13 -12.79 8.75
N SER A 224 25.12 -13.38 8.07
CA SER A 224 25.85 -12.70 7.00
C SER A 224 25.09 -12.75 5.67
N PHE A 225 25.20 -11.67 4.92
CA PHE A 225 24.67 -11.57 3.56
C PHE A 225 25.83 -11.40 2.57
N GLU A 226 25.69 -11.98 1.39
CA GLU A 226 26.58 -11.73 0.28
C GLU A 226 26.47 -10.23 -0.13
N GLU A 227 27.61 -9.63 -0.50
CA GLU A 227 27.69 -8.18 -0.78
C GLU A 227 26.73 -7.70 -1.89
N ASN A 228 26.45 -8.56 -2.87
CA ASN A 228 25.67 -8.22 -4.05
C ASN A 228 24.15 -8.42 -3.88
N LEU A 229 23.67 -8.89 -2.71
CA LEU A 229 22.25 -9.12 -2.52
C LEU A 229 21.49 -7.80 -2.35
N THR A 230 20.45 -7.63 -3.15
CA THR A 230 19.46 -6.58 -2.94
C THR A 230 18.68 -6.79 -1.64
N PRO A 231 18.09 -5.74 -1.03
CA PRO A 231 17.28 -5.89 0.17
C PRO A 231 16.16 -6.93 0.03
N ALA A 232 15.51 -7.00 -1.13
CA ALA A 232 14.48 -8.01 -1.40
C ALA A 232 15.03 -9.45 -1.41
N GLN A 233 16.24 -9.65 -1.93
CA GLN A 233 16.90 -10.95 -1.90
C GLN A 233 17.34 -11.33 -0.49
N LYS A 234 17.80 -10.37 0.32
CA LYS A 234 18.11 -10.60 1.74
C LYS A 234 16.88 -11.03 2.52
N LEU A 235 15.74 -10.34 2.36
CA LEU A 235 14.46 -10.76 2.94
C LEU A 235 14.12 -12.20 2.53
N LYS A 236 14.19 -12.51 1.22
CA LYS A 236 13.87 -13.85 0.72
C LYS A 236 14.80 -14.92 1.30
N LYS A 237 16.09 -14.60 1.52
CA LYS A 237 17.05 -15.51 2.18
C LYS A 237 16.55 -15.85 3.59
N ILE A 238 16.15 -14.87 4.41
CA ILE A 238 15.67 -15.13 5.77
C ILE A 238 14.36 -15.93 5.76
N GLN A 239 13.41 -15.58 4.87
CA GLN A 239 12.18 -16.36 4.71
C GLN A 239 12.48 -17.82 4.32
N ASN A 240 13.49 -18.05 3.46
CA ASN A 240 13.89 -19.39 3.08
C ASN A 240 14.52 -20.19 4.22
N LEU A 241 15.19 -19.56 5.18
CA LEU A 241 15.71 -20.24 6.36
C LEU A 241 14.59 -20.83 7.22
N ILE A 242 13.43 -20.20 7.33
CA ILE A 242 12.25 -20.77 8.02
C ILE A 242 11.78 -22.07 7.35
N GLU A 243 11.86 -22.12 6.01
CA GLU A 243 11.37 -23.28 5.26
C GLU A 243 12.38 -24.42 5.19
N ASN A 244 13.64 -24.09 4.90
CA ASN A 244 14.67 -25.01 4.45
C ASN A 244 15.96 -24.98 5.26
N GLY A 245 16.08 -24.13 6.29
CA GLY A 245 17.22 -24.06 7.18
C GLY A 245 17.34 -25.30 8.09
N ASN A 246 18.51 -25.50 8.69
CA ASN A 246 18.64 -26.44 9.82
C ASN A 246 17.88 -25.89 11.05
N GLU A 247 17.79 -26.68 12.14
CA GLU A 247 17.00 -26.32 13.31
C GLU A 247 17.43 -24.98 13.96
N ASP A 248 18.75 -24.72 14.03
CA ASP A 248 19.26 -23.47 14.60
C ASP A 248 18.95 -22.27 13.68
N GLU A 249 19.15 -22.42 12.37
CA GLU A 249 18.84 -21.40 11.38
C GLU A 249 17.35 -21.06 11.35
N LYS A 250 16.49 -22.08 11.40
CA LYS A 250 15.04 -21.90 11.50
C LYS A 250 14.67 -21.09 12.73
N LYS A 251 15.21 -21.49 13.89
CA LYS A 251 14.90 -20.82 15.15
C LYS A 251 15.33 -19.36 15.15
N ILE A 252 16.51 -19.07 14.60
CA ILE A 252 16.99 -17.68 14.45
C ILE A 252 16.05 -16.89 13.51
N ALA A 253 15.69 -17.47 12.37
CA ALA A 253 14.80 -16.81 11.41
C ALA A 253 13.39 -16.61 11.99
N GLU A 254 12.82 -17.58 12.69
CA GLU A 254 11.54 -17.45 13.38
C GLU A 254 11.56 -16.33 14.42
N ASN A 255 12.61 -16.26 15.27
CA ASN A 255 12.76 -15.18 16.25
C ASN A 255 12.77 -13.79 15.62
N ILE A 256 13.36 -13.62 14.42
CA ILE A 256 13.35 -12.35 13.68
C ILE A 256 11.91 -11.93 13.37
N PHE A 257 11.06 -12.85 12.92
CA PHE A 257 9.66 -12.54 12.60
C PHE A 257 8.82 -12.42 13.88
N GLU A 258 9.12 -13.16 14.94
CA GLU A 258 8.51 -12.98 16.27
C GLU A 258 8.76 -11.56 16.81
N ASP A 259 9.99 -11.04 16.72
CA ASP A 259 10.32 -9.67 17.15
C ASP A 259 9.48 -8.63 16.41
N ILE A 260 9.29 -8.78 15.09
CA ILE A 260 8.42 -7.90 14.31
C ILE A 260 6.97 -8.02 14.81
N GLY A 261 6.51 -9.23 15.12
CA GLY A 261 5.19 -9.48 15.67
C GLY A 261 4.98 -8.83 17.04
N ILE A 262 6.00 -8.83 17.89
CA ILE A 262 5.98 -8.15 19.21
C ILE A 262 5.79 -6.64 18.99
N TYR A 263 6.60 -6.02 18.12
CA TYR A 263 6.45 -4.60 17.81
C TYR A 263 5.05 -4.28 17.23
N LEU A 264 4.53 -5.12 16.35
CA LEU A 264 3.18 -4.95 15.81
C LEU A 264 2.12 -5.02 16.91
N GLY A 265 2.23 -6.02 17.81
CA GLY A 265 1.30 -6.19 18.93
C GLY A 265 1.22 -4.96 19.85
N TYR A 266 2.35 -4.33 20.15
CA TYR A 266 2.39 -3.09 20.94
C TYR A 266 2.00 -1.85 20.13
N THR A 267 2.15 -1.88 18.80
CA THR A 267 1.79 -0.74 17.93
C THR A 267 0.29 -0.66 17.66
N ILE A 268 -0.41 -1.79 17.59
CA ILE A 268 -1.86 -1.83 17.37
C ILE A 268 -2.64 -0.99 18.39
N PRO A 269 -2.41 -1.07 19.71
CA PRO A 269 -3.05 -0.20 20.69
C PRO A 269 -2.78 1.28 20.46
N PHE A 270 -1.56 1.63 20.04
CA PHE A 270 -1.22 3.00 19.69
C PHE A 270 -2.02 3.49 18.48
N TYR A 271 -2.14 2.68 17.44
CA TYR A 271 -2.98 3.02 16.28
C TYR A 271 -4.46 3.11 16.65
N ALA A 272 -4.96 2.27 17.57
CA ALA A 272 -6.35 2.31 18.04
C ALA A 272 -6.71 3.59 18.81
N HIS A 273 -5.73 4.36 19.27
CA HIS A 273 -5.97 5.70 19.81
C HIS A 273 -6.17 6.76 18.72
N LEU A 274 -5.67 6.52 17.52
CA LEU A 274 -5.72 7.48 16.40
C LEU A 274 -6.86 7.16 15.44
N TYR A 275 -7.12 5.86 15.23
CA TYR A 275 -8.07 5.35 14.24
C TYR A 275 -9.15 4.50 14.91
N ASP A 276 -10.41 4.71 14.54
CA ASP A 276 -11.52 3.86 14.97
C ASP A 276 -11.70 2.72 13.97
N PHE A 277 -11.04 1.59 14.22
CA PHE A 277 -11.05 0.43 13.34
C PHE A 277 -11.30 -0.88 14.09
N LYS A 278 -11.89 -1.83 13.39
CA LYS A 278 -12.05 -3.22 13.84
C LYS A 278 -11.08 -4.16 13.10
N HIS A 279 -10.77 -3.87 11.87
CA HIS A 279 -9.94 -4.74 11.04
C HIS A 279 -8.59 -4.11 10.78
N LEU A 280 -7.52 -4.87 11.07
CA LEU A 280 -6.16 -4.56 10.66
C LEU A 280 -5.79 -5.48 9.51
N LEU A 281 -5.52 -4.91 8.35
CA LEU A 281 -5.05 -5.63 7.18
C LEU A 281 -3.53 -5.50 7.09
N VAL A 282 -2.81 -6.61 7.14
CA VAL A 282 -1.35 -6.63 7.03
C VAL A 282 -0.96 -7.35 5.75
N LEU A 283 -0.21 -6.68 4.90
CA LEU A 283 0.18 -7.19 3.59
C LEU A 283 1.62 -6.81 3.21
N GLY A 284 2.07 -7.27 2.07
CA GLY A 284 3.42 -6.99 1.58
C GLY A 284 4.37 -8.18 1.67
N ARG A 285 5.57 -8.00 1.12
CA ARG A 285 6.54 -9.11 0.98
C ARG A 285 7.04 -9.66 2.32
N VAL A 286 7.07 -8.84 3.36
CA VAL A 286 7.54 -9.26 4.69
C VAL A 286 6.61 -10.30 5.31
N VAL A 287 5.31 -10.17 5.06
CA VAL A 287 4.30 -11.10 5.58
C VAL A 287 3.96 -12.24 4.62
N SER A 288 4.74 -12.41 3.55
CA SER A 288 4.56 -13.54 2.65
C SER A 288 5.06 -14.84 3.29
N GLY A 289 4.32 -15.94 3.10
CA GLY A 289 4.69 -17.27 3.59
C GLY A 289 4.60 -17.41 5.12
N LYS A 290 5.37 -18.35 5.68
CA LYS A 290 5.34 -18.67 7.12
C LYS A 290 5.71 -17.51 8.02
N GLY A 291 6.65 -16.65 7.60
CA GLY A 291 7.06 -15.49 8.38
C GLY A 291 5.90 -14.56 8.72
N GLY A 292 4.96 -14.38 7.77
CA GLY A 292 3.75 -13.59 8.02
C GLY A 292 2.86 -14.16 9.12
N ASN A 293 2.66 -15.47 9.12
CA ASN A 293 1.86 -16.13 10.16
C ASN A 293 2.52 -15.94 11.54
N ILE A 294 3.85 -16.09 11.63
CA ILE A 294 4.61 -15.88 12.87
C ILE A 294 4.40 -14.45 13.40
N ILE A 295 4.51 -13.44 12.54
CA ILE A 295 4.25 -12.04 12.91
C ILE A 295 2.84 -11.87 13.49
N ILE A 296 1.82 -12.39 12.81
CA ILE A 296 0.42 -12.21 13.22
C ILE A 296 0.12 -12.98 14.51
N ASP A 297 0.59 -14.21 14.62
CA ASP A 297 0.35 -15.03 15.81
C ASP A 297 1.00 -14.39 17.04
N LYS A 298 2.22 -13.87 16.89
CA LYS A 298 2.91 -13.17 17.99
C LYS A 298 2.25 -11.84 18.33
N ALA A 299 1.78 -11.07 17.35
CA ALA A 299 1.02 -9.84 17.59
C ALA A 299 -0.29 -10.12 18.34
N LYS A 300 -1.02 -11.19 17.96
CA LYS A 300 -2.22 -11.64 18.68
C LYS A 300 -1.90 -12.09 20.11
N GLU A 301 -0.78 -12.76 20.31
CA GLU A 301 -0.33 -13.17 21.66
C GLU A 301 -0.10 -11.94 22.56
N VAL A 302 0.62 -10.93 22.06
CA VAL A 302 0.84 -9.66 22.79
C VAL A 302 -0.49 -8.99 23.11
N LEU A 303 -1.38 -8.84 22.13
CA LEU A 303 -2.71 -8.24 22.36
C LEU A 303 -3.50 -9.00 23.41
N LYS A 304 -3.51 -10.32 23.34
CA LYS A 304 -4.26 -11.15 24.30
C LYS A 304 -3.72 -11.03 25.74
N ASN A 305 -2.41 -10.96 25.89
CA ASN A 305 -1.78 -10.94 27.19
C ASN A 305 -1.75 -9.55 27.84
N GLU A 306 -1.58 -8.50 27.04
CA GLU A 306 -1.33 -7.14 27.54
C GLU A 306 -2.52 -6.19 27.29
N PHE A 307 -3.36 -6.47 26.29
CA PHE A 307 -4.45 -5.58 25.84
C PHE A 307 -5.75 -6.35 25.58
N CYS A 308 -6.21 -7.10 26.60
CA CYS A 308 -7.36 -8.02 26.49
C CYS A 308 -8.60 -7.44 25.81
N GLU A 309 -8.96 -6.19 26.11
CA GLU A 309 -10.14 -5.55 25.51
C GLU A 309 -9.98 -5.32 24.01
N LEU A 310 -8.77 -4.90 23.58
CA LEU A 310 -8.48 -4.70 22.15
C LEU A 310 -8.38 -6.02 21.39
N SER A 311 -7.85 -7.07 22.04
CA SER A 311 -7.77 -8.41 21.45
C SER A 311 -9.14 -8.99 21.08
N GLN A 312 -10.21 -8.55 21.78
CA GLN A 312 -11.60 -8.96 21.50
C GLN A 312 -12.27 -8.09 20.42
N LYS A 313 -11.73 -6.90 20.17
CA LYS A 313 -12.33 -5.91 19.25
C LYS A 313 -11.64 -5.87 17.89
N ILE A 314 -10.33 -6.13 17.85
CA ILE A 314 -9.51 -5.98 16.63
C ILE A 314 -9.21 -7.34 16.02
N GLU A 315 -9.55 -7.49 14.77
CA GLU A 315 -9.28 -8.67 13.95
C GLU A 315 -8.11 -8.36 13.01
N ILE A 316 -7.07 -9.22 13.01
CA ILE A 316 -5.89 -9.06 12.16
C ILE A 316 -5.99 -10.05 11.00
N HIS A 317 -5.82 -9.54 9.76
CA HIS A 317 -5.97 -10.30 8.51
C HIS A 317 -4.71 -10.20 7.66
N ILE A 318 -4.33 -11.33 7.03
CA ILE A 318 -3.40 -11.37 5.89
C ILE A 318 -4.21 -11.80 4.67
N PRO A 319 -4.33 -10.96 3.63
CA PRO A 319 -5.05 -11.35 2.42
C PRO A 319 -4.31 -12.41 1.63
N ASP A 320 -5.05 -13.17 0.81
CA ASP A 320 -4.49 -14.18 -0.09
C ASP A 320 -3.58 -13.53 -1.15
N GLU A 321 -2.33 -13.99 -1.23
CA GLU A 321 -1.34 -13.47 -2.20
C GLU A 321 -1.78 -13.57 -3.66
N LYS A 322 -2.55 -14.58 -4.02
CA LYS A 322 -3.00 -14.78 -5.41
C LYS A 322 -4.03 -13.74 -5.84
N LYS A 323 -4.81 -13.20 -4.91
CA LYS A 323 -5.81 -12.15 -5.17
C LYS A 323 -5.18 -10.76 -5.24
N ARG A 324 -4.01 -10.56 -4.65
CA ARG A 324 -3.36 -9.24 -4.52
C ARG A 324 -2.73 -8.67 -5.78
N ARG A 325 -2.35 -9.49 -6.78
CA ARG A 325 -1.61 -8.99 -7.95
C ARG A 325 -2.33 -7.89 -8.73
N VAL A 326 -3.65 -7.88 -8.68
CA VAL A 326 -4.49 -6.88 -9.33
C VAL A 326 -5.40 -6.13 -8.37
N GLY A 327 -5.45 -6.51 -7.09
CA GLY A 327 -6.38 -5.97 -6.10
C GLY A 327 -6.28 -4.46 -5.95
N GLN A 328 -5.06 -3.93 -5.87
CA GLN A 328 -4.83 -2.51 -5.66
C GLN A 328 -5.27 -1.65 -6.86
N SER A 329 -5.01 -2.08 -8.10
CA SER A 329 -5.51 -1.36 -9.28
C SER A 329 -7.03 -1.48 -9.42
N VAL A 330 -7.62 -2.62 -9.05
CA VAL A 330 -9.09 -2.78 -9.02
C VAL A 330 -9.72 -1.92 -7.93
N ALA A 331 -9.13 -1.88 -6.73
CA ALA A 331 -9.57 -1.00 -5.67
C ALA A 331 -9.47 0.48 -6.10
N ALA A 332 -8.39 0.87 -6.76
CA ALA A 332 -8.27 2.20 -7.34
C ALA A 332 -9.41 2.49 -8.33
N ALA A 333 -9.77 1.55 -9.22
CA ALA A 333 -10.87 1.72 -10.17
C ALA A 333 -12.21 2.08 -9.49
N SER A 334 -12.40 1.70 -8.23
CA SER A 334 -13.62 1.97 -7.46
C SER A 334 -13.68 3.38 -6.84
N LEU A 335 -12.59 4.14 -6.86
CA LEU A 335 -12.51 5.45 -6.21
C LEU A 335 -13.46 6.50 -6.79
N PRO A 336 -13.53 6.73 -8.12
CA PRO A 336 -14.40 7.75 -8.65
C PRO A 336 -15.87 7.35 -8.66
N GLU A 337 -16.76 8.29 -8.39
CA GLU A 337 -18.18 8.14 -8.64
C GLU A 337 -18.49 8.47 -10.12
N ILE A 338 -19.36 7.69 -10.75
CA ILE A 338 -19.94 7.99 -12.06
C ILE A 338 -21.35 8.53 -11.81
N SER A 339 -21.56 9.78 -12.20
CA SER A 339 -22.88 10.45 -12.11
C SER A 339 -23.90 9.89 -13.08
#